data_7fc27e95872496965f6b7bd4383746aa
#
_entry.id   7fc27e95872496965f6b7bd4383746aa
#
_cell.length_a   1.000
_cell.length_b   1.000
_cell.length_c   1.000
_cell.angle_alpha   90.00
_cell.angle_beta   90.00
_cell.angle_gamma   90.00
#
_symmetry.space_group_name_H-M   'P 1'
#
loop_
_entity.id
_entity.type
_entity.pdbx_description
1 polymer ?
#
loop_
_entity_poly.entity_id
_entity_poly.type
_entity_poly.pdbx_seq_one_letter_code
_entity_poly.pdbx_strand_id
1 'polypeptide(L)'
;MKKWLRTSLIVLTLFIAIGAIGGAIMMRVDPSGEGWGGAPMLDLLRAKMPWPDIFFKDFIPSGYVLLAVNGLPQLLAALLLIKKRYRVAPWVVLACGIILMLWIVLEWWVWGFNPISNLYFVFGLLEAAAAIYWLRDSKR
;
A
#
# COMPACT_ATOMS: atom_id res chain seq x y z
N MET A 1 -1.40 21.91 -11.93
CA MET A 1 -0.69 21.22 -10.81
C MET A 1 0.76 21.59 -10.81
N LYS A 2 1.31 21.82 -9.63
CA LYS A 2 2.73 22.14 -9.48
C LYS A 2 3.60 20.95 -9.89
N LYS A 3 4.64 21.23 -10.65
CA LYS A 3 5.53 20.20 -11.21
C LYS A 3 6.20 19.34 -10.14
N TRP A 4 6.65 19.98 -9.04
CA TRP A 4 7.30 19.29 -7.93
C TRP A 4 6.34 18.31 -7.23
N LEU A 5 5.07 18.71 -7.05
CA LEU A 5 4.06 17.88 -6.41
C LEU A 5 3.77 16.64 -7.24
N ARG A 6 3.59 16.81 -8.55
CA ARG A 6 3.38 15.71 -9.48
C ARG A 6 4.56 14.73 -9.46
N THR A 7 5.77 15.23 -9.58
CA THR A 7 6.98 14.39 -9.56
C THR A 7 7.13 13.63 -8.25
N SER A 8 6.92 14.31 -7.13
CA SER A 8 7.00 13.68 -5.80
C SER A 8 5.96 12.58 -5.65
N LEU A 9 4.73 12.80 -6.11
CA LEU A 9 3.68 11.79 -6.06
C LEU A 9 3.96 10.60 -6.99
N ILE A 10 4.52 10.83 -8.17
CA ILE A 10 4.94 9.74 -9.07
C ILE A 10 5.99 8.87 -8.38
N VAL A 11 7.01 9.48 -7.79
CA VAL A 11 8.07 8.75 -7.10
C VAL A 11 7.49 7.96 -5.92
N LEU A 12 6.65 8.58 -5.12
CA LEU A 12 6.06 7.94 -3.94
C LEU A 12 5.13 6.78 -4.33
N THR A 13 4.23 6.99 -5.29
CA THR A 13 3.30 5.94 -5.73
C THR A 13 4.03 4.77 -6.38
N LEU A 14 5.06 5.02 -7.18
CA LEU A 14 5.90 3.97 -7.76
C LEU A 14 6.67 3.21 -6.70
N PHE A 15 7.23 3.92 -5.72
CA PHE A 15 7.95 3.27 -4.61
C PHE A 15 7.05 2.31 -3.85
N ILE A 16 5.83 2.74 -3.51
CA ILE A 16 4.85 1.91 -2.80
C ILE A 16 4.41 0.75 -3.68
N ALA A 17 4.11 0.99 -4.96
CA ALA A 17 3.70 -0.05 -5.92
C ALA A 17 4.76 -1.12 -6.07
N ILE A 18 6.01 -0.73 -6.28
CA ILE A 18 7.14 -1.66 -6.43
C ILE A 18 7.33 -2.48 -5.16
N GLY A 19 7.25 -1.83 -3.99
CA GLY A 19 7.34 -2.52 -2.69
C GLY A 19 6.23 -3.55 -2.49
N ALA A 20 5.00 -3.19 -2.82
CA ALA A 20 3.85 -4.09 -2.70
C ALA A 20 3.92 -5.26 -3.69
N ILE A 21 4.30 -4.99 -4.94
CA ILE A 21 4.47 -6.03 -5.96
C ILE A 21 5.62 -6.96 -5.57
N GLY A 22 6.76 -6.41 -5.13
CA GLY A 22 7.89 -7.19 -4.65
C GLY A 22 7.54 -8.08 -3.46
N GLY A 23 6.81 -7.53 -2.49
CA GLY A 23 6.31 -8.28 -1.34
C GLY A 23 5.34 -9.41 -1.75
N ALA A 24 4.44 -9.12 -2.68
CA ALA A 24 3.51 -10.12 -3.21
C ALA A 24 4.24 -11.26 -3.95
N ILE A 25 5.26 -10.93 -4.72
CA ILE A 25 6.12 -11.92 -5.40
C ILE A 25 6.83 -12.80 -4.37
N MET A 26 7.41 -12.19 -3.34
CA MET A 26 8.07 -12.92 -2.25
C MET A 26 7.13 -13.91 -1.56
N MET A 27 5.92 -13.48 -1.26
CA MET A 27 4.89 -14.32 -0.64
C MET A 27 4.46 -15.46 -1.55
N ARG A 28 4.51 -15.28 -2.85
CA ARG A 28 4.17 -16.31 -3.83
C ARG A 28 5.29 -17.31 -4.03
N VAL A 29 6.54 -16.85 -4.02
CA VAL A 29 7.73 -17.70 -4.23
C VAL A 29 8.05 -18.53 -2.99
N ASP A 30 7.89 -17.94 -1.81
CA ASP A 30 8.10 -18.62 -0.53
C ASP A 30 6.90 -18.37 0.40
N PRO A 31 5.82 -19.13 0.23
CA PRO A 31 4.58 -18.91 0.98
C PRO A 31 4.68 -19.13 2.48
N SER A 32 5.63 -19.95 2.94
CA SER A 32 5.84 -20.20 4.37
C SER A 32 6.46 -19.00 5.10
N GLY A 33 7.13 -18.13 4.36
CA GLY A 33 7.87 -17.01 4.92
C GLY A 33 9.20 -17.36 5.56
N GLU A 34 9.61 -18.61 5.56
CA GLU A 34 10.85 -19.06 6.23
C GLU A 34 12.09 -18.41 5.64
N GLY A 35 12.18 -18.35 4.31
CA GLY A 35 13.34 -17.82 3.59
C GLY A 35 13.53 -16.30 3.72
N TRP A 36 12.49 -15.55 4.06
CA TRP A 36 12.56 -14.10 4.21
C TRP A 36 12.19 -13.61 5.62
N GLY A 37 12.13 -14.52 6.58
CA GLY A 37 11.91 -14.17 7.99
C GLY A 37 10.47 -13.86 8.37
N GLY A 38 9.51 -14.18 7.52
CA GLY A 38 8.09 -13.88 7.76
C GLY A 38 7.31 -14.96 8.49
N ALA A 39 7.89 -16.13 8.74
CA ALA A 39 7.18 -17.24 9.38
C ALA A 39 6.55 -16.87 10.74
N PRO A 40 7.23 -16.17 11.66
CA PRO A 40 6.60 -15.72 12.91
C PRO A 40 5.45 -14.75 12.69
N MET A 41 5.49 -13.95 11.63
CA MET A 41 4.41 -13.02 11.27
C MET A 41 3.17 -13.79 10.81
N LEU A 42 3.36 -14.89 10.09
CA LEU A 42 2.25 -15.76 9.69
C LEU A 42 1.54 -16.35 10.90
N ASP A 43 2.27 -16.79 11.91
CA ASP A 43 1.71 -17.34 13.14
C ASP A 43 0.82 -16.32 13.85
N LEU A 44 1.25 -15.06 13.94
CA LEU A 44 0.46 -13.98 14.53
C LEU A 44 -0.79 -13.68 13.69
N LEU A 45 -0.66 -13.71 12.38
CA LEU A 45 -1.77 -13.49 11.45
C LEU A 45 -2.83 -14.58 11.63
N ARG A 46 -2.42 -15.84 11.71
CA ARG A 46 -3.32 -16.98 11.94
C ARG A 46 -4.03 -16.88 13.30
N ALA A 47 -3.36 -16.36 14.31
CA ALA A 47 -3.92 -16.23 15.65
C ALA A 47 -5.02 -15.16 15.75
N LYS A 48 -4.95 -14.13 14.92
CA LYS A 48 -5.85 -12.95 15.01
C LYS A 48 -6.92 -12.88 13.93
N MET A 49 -6.68 -13.48 12.77
CA MET A 49 -7.59 -13.37 11.63
C MET A 49 -8.61 -14.50 11.60
N PRO A 50 -9.83 -14.25 11.06
CA PRO A 50 -10.85 -15.28 10.90
C PRO A 50 -10.45 -16.27 9.81
N TRP A 51 -10.94 -17.52 9.96
CA TRP A 51 -10.71 -18.61 9.00
C TRP A 51 -9.21 -18.83 8.66
N PRO A 52 -8.35 -19.05 9.67
CA PRO A 52 -6.91 -19.17 9.41
C PRO A 52 -6.56 -20.36 8.50
N ASP A 53 -7.34 -21.45 8.57
CA ASP A 53 -7.06 -22.64 7.76
C ASP A 53 -7.50 -22.52 6.30
N ILE A 54 -8.25 -21.47 5.96
CA ILE A 54 -8.69 -21.19 4.58
C ILE A 54 -7.81 -20.11 3.96
N PHE A 55 -7.68 -18.95 4.63
CA PHE A 55 -7.05 -17.77 4.05
C PHE A 55 -5.61 -17.51 4.54
N PHE A 56 -5.21 -18.15 5.63
CA PHE A 56 -3.95 -17.86 6.30
C PHE A 56 -3.10 -19.10 6.57
N LYS A 57 -3.26 -20.15 5.77
CA LYS A 57 -2.36 -21.31 5.80
C LYS A 57 -0.94 -20.93 5.47
N ASP A 58 -0.79 -19.99 4.55
CA ASP A 58 0.46 -19.43 4.07
C ASP A 58 0.24 -17.98 3.64
N PHE A 59 1.24 -17.37 3.02
CA PHE A 59 1.19 -15.99 2.57
C PHE A 59 0.59 -15.80 1.17
N ILE A 60 0.19 -16.85 0.45
CA ILE A 60 -0.34 -16.71 -0.91
C ILE A 60 -1.58 -15.80 -0.95
N PRO A 61 -2.64 -16.03 -0.15
CA PRO A 61 -3.79 -15.13 -0.15
C PRO A 61 -3.41 -13.69 0.26
N SER A 62 -2.55 -13.53 1.25
CA SER A 62 -2.09 -12.21 1.70
C SER A 62 -1.33 -11.48 0.62
N GLY A 63 -0.53 -12.18 -0.18
CA GLY A 63 0.17 -11.60 -1.31
C GLY A 63 -0.77 -11.07 -2.38
N TYR A 64 -1.81 -11.81 -2.72
CA TYR A 64 -2.83 -11.34 -3.67
C TYR A 64 -3.60 -10.13 -3.13
N VAL A 65 -3.94 -10.12 -1.86
CA VAL A 65 -4.61 -8.97 -1.22
C VAL A 65 -3.69 -7.75 -1.23
N LEU A 66 -2.43 -7.91 -0.88
CA LEU A 66 -1.43 -6.83 -0.93
C LEU A 66 -1.32 -6.24 -2.33
N LEU A 67 -1.24 -7.09 -3.34
CA LEU A 67 -1.18 -6.66 -4.73
C LEU A 67 -2.44 -5.88 -5.14
N ALA A 68 -3.63 -6.39 -4.80
CA ALA A 68 -4.90 -5.78 -5.16
C ALA A 68 -5.16 -4.46 -4.41
N VAL A 69 -4.70 -4.34 -3.16
CA VAL A 69 -4.98 -3.20 -2.28
C VAL A 69 -3.91 -2.11 -2.41
N ASN A 70 -2.64 -2.47 -2.49
CA ASN A 70 -1.53 -1.51 -2.51
C ASN A 70 -0.71 -1.54 -3.79
N GLY A 71 -0.58 -2.67 -4.47
CA GLY A 71 0.22 -2.76 -5.69
C GLY A 71 -0.45 -2.12 -6.89
N LEU A 72 -1.59 -2.63 -7.29
CA LEU A 72 -2.30 -2.19 -8.49
C LEU A 72 -2.88 -0.76 -8.35
N PRO A 73 -3.51 -0.37 -7.23
CA PRO A 73 -4.00 1.00 -7.07
C PRO A 73 -2.89 2.04 -7.13
N GLN A 74 -1.76 1.79 -6.50
CA GLN A 74 -0.62 2.71 -6.52
C GLN A 74 -0.02 2.82 -7.93
N LEU A 75 0.07 1.71 -8.64
CA LEU A 75 0.52 1.71 -10.04
C LEU A 75 -0.43 2.51 -10.93
N LEU A 76 -1.75 2.34 -10.74
CA LEU A 76 -2.76 3.13 -11.46
C LEU A 76 -2.58 4.62 -11.17
N ALA A 77 -2.40 5.00 -9.92
CA ALA A 77 -2.15 6.39 -9.53
C ALA A 77 -0.93 6.96 -10.25
N ALA A 78 0.17 6.21 -10.27
CA ALA A 78 1.39 6.61 -10.96
C ALA A 78 1.15 6.81 -12.47
N LEU A 79 0.45 5.89 -13.10
CA LEU A 79 0.14 5.99 -14.54
C LEU A 79 -0.74 7.20 -14.86
N LEU A 80 -1.74 7.48 -14.04
CA LEU A 80 -2.60 8.65 -14.20
C LEU A 80 -1.82 9.96 -14.05
N LEU A 81 -0.90 10.00 -13.09
CA LEU A 81 -0.02 11.15 -12.89
C LEU A 81 0.95 11.35 -14.07
N ILE A 82 1.55 10.27 -14.57
CA ILE A 82 2.45 10.31 -15.72
C ILE A 82 1.69 10.80 -16.96
N LYS A 83 0.48 10.28 -17.19
CA LYS A 83 -0.37 10.66 -18.33
C LYS A 83 -1.08 11.99 -18.13
N LYS A 84 -0.80 12.71 -17.05
CA LYS A 84 -1.39 14.02 -16.73
C LYS A 84 -2.91 14.03 -16.70
N ARG A 85 -3.53 12.94 -16.21
CA ARG A 85 -4.99 12.82 -16.07
C ARG A 85 -5.47 13.52 -14.79
N TYR A 86 -5.32 14.84 -14.75
CA TYR A 86 -5.48 15.66 -13.54
C TYR A 86 -6.92 15.71 -12.99
N ARG A 87 -7.94 15.32 -13.75
CA ARG A 87 -9.31 15.22 -13.23
C ARG A 87 -9.50 14.01 -12.30
N VAL A 88 -8.84 12.91 -12.61
CA VAL A 88 -9.03 11.62 -11.94
C VAL A 88 -7.91 11.35 -10.95
N ALA A 89 -6.67 11.69 -11.31
CA ALA A 89 -5.48 11.37 -10.54
C ALA A 89 -5.57 11.76 -9.05
N PRO A 90 -6.00 12.99 -8.67
CA PRO A 90 -6.03 13.33 -7.25
C PRO A 90 -7.02 12.49 -6.45
N TRP A 91 -8.13 12.06 -7.04
CA TRP A 91 -9.09 11.18 -6.38
C TRP A 91 -8.51 9.78 -6.17
N VAL A 92 -7.79 9.26 -7.16
CA VAL A 92 -7.14 7.95 -7.05
C VAL A 92 -5.99 8.00 -6.03
N VAL A 93 -5.20 9.06 -6.02
CA VAL A 93 -4.14 9.26 -5.02
C VAL A 93 -4.72 9.35 -3.60
N LEU A 94 -5.83 10.07 -3.43
CA LEU A 94 -6.52 10.16 -2.15
C LEU A 94 -7.00 8.79 -1.69
N ALA A 95 -7.63 8.03 -2.57
CA ALA A 95 -8.08 6.67 -2.26
C ALA A 95 -6.90 5.76 -1.90
N CYS A 96 -5.81 5.83 -2.64
CA CYS A 96 -4.59 5.07 -2.36
C CYS A 96 -4.02 5.38 -0.96
N GLY A 97 -3.96 6.67 -0.60
CA GLY A 97 -3.47 7.08 0.71
C GLY A 97 -4.35 6.56 1.84
N ILE A 98 -5.66 6.65 1.70
CA ILE A 98 -6.61 6.15 2.70
C ILE A 98 -6.51 4.63 2.82
N ILE A 99 -6.50 3.91 1.71
CA ILE A 99 -6.38 2.45 1.67
C ILE A 99 -5.07 2.00 2.33
N LEU A 100 -3.96 2.67 2.03
CA LEU A 100 -2.66 2.36 2.64
C LEU A 100 -2.68 2.58 4.14
N MET A 101 -3.25 3.68 4.62
CA MET A 101 -3.36 3.93 6.07
C MET A 101 -4.21 2.86 6.76
N LEU A 102 -5.33 2.46 6.17
CA LEU A 102 -6.18 1.39 6.71
C LEU A 102 -5.45 0.05 6.73
N TRP A 103 -4.67 -0.25 5.69
CA TRP A 103 -3.83 -1.44 5.64
C TRP A 103 -2.80 -1.46 6.76
N ILE A 104 -2.16 -0.34 7.03
CA ILE A 104 -1.18 -0.24 8.11
C ILE A 104 -1.84 -0.35 9.49
N VAL A 105 -3.04 0.21 9.68
CA VAL A 105 -3.79 0.00 10.92
C VAL A 105 -4.05 -1.49 11.16
N LEU A 106 -4.39 -2.23 10.13
CA LEU A 106 -4.54 -3.69 10.21
C LEU A 106 -3.22 -4.36 10.59
N GLU A 107 -2.10 -3.95 9.97
CA GLU A 107 -0.77 -4.46 10.31
C GLU A 107 -0.41 -4.18 11.78
N TRP A 108 -0.68 -2.98 12.27
CA TRP A 108 -0.44 -2.63 13.68
C TRP A 108 -1.27 -3.51 14.63
N TRP A 109 -2.50 -3.79 14.25
CA TRP A 109 -3.36 -4.67 15.04
C TRP A 109 -2.81 -6.09 15.11
N VAL A 110 -2.30 -6.62 14.00
CA VAL A 110 -1.77 -8.00 13.93
C VAL A 110 -0.38 -8.10 14.53
N TRP A 111 0.54 -7.21 14.16
CA TRP A 111 1.97 -7.33 14.45
C TRP A 111 2.52 -6.25 15.40
N GLY A 112 1.70 -5.27 15.76
CA GLY A 112 2.11 -4.15 16.59
C GLY A 112 2.87 -3.08 15.80
N PHE A 113 3.28 -2.03 16.52
CA PHE A 113 4.04 -0.94 15.93
C PHE A 113 5.44 -1.40 15.54
N ASN A 114 5.85 -1.04 14.35
CA ASN A 114 7.19 -1.30 13.85
C ASN A 114 7.61 -0.18 12.89
N PRO A 115 8.95 0.06 12.70
CA PRO A 115 9.42 1.18 11.89
C PRO A 115 8.95 1.17 10.45
N ILE A 116 8.85 -0.01 9.84
CA ILE A 116 8.45 -0.16 8.43
C ILE A 116 6.98 0.24 8.26
N SER A 117 6.08 -0.32 9.07
CA SER A 117 4.66 0.03 9.03
C SER A 117 4.44 1.50 9.36
N ASN A 118 5.15 2.04 10.35
CA ASN A 118 5.08 3.45 10.70
C ASN A 118 5.47 4.34 9.52
N LEU A 119 6.53 3.99 8.80
CA LEU A 119 6.96 4.73 7.61
C LEU A 119 5.91 4.72 6.51
N TYR A 120 5.32 3.55 6.22
CA TYR A 120 4.28 3.44 5.19
C TYR A 120 2.99 4.15 5.59
N PHE A 121 2.67 4.23 6.86
CA PHE A 121 1.56 5.07 7.33
C PHE A 121 1.80 6.54 7.00
N VAL A 122 3.01 7.03 7.22
CA VAL A 122 3.40 8.39 6.84
C VAL A 122 3.26 8.59 5.32
N PHE A 123 3.64 7.62 4.52
CA PHE A 123 3.47 7.69 3.06
C PHE A 123 2.00 7.83 2.68
N GLY A 124 1.12 7.03 3.28
CA GLY A 124 -0.32 7.14 3.05
C GLY A 124 -0.88 8.51 3.46
N LEU A 125 -0.41 9.02 4.59
CA LEU A 125 -0.79 10.35 5.07
C LEU A 125 -0.33 11.46 4.11
N LEU A 126 0.89 11.36 3.58
CA LEU A 126 1.43 12.30 2.60
C LEU A 126 0.63 12.25 1.29
N GLU A 127 0.28 11.08 0.81
CA GLU A 127 -0.56 10.93 -0.38
C GLU A 127 -1.93 11.60 -0.19
N ALA A 128 -2.59 11.31 0.92
CA ALA A 128 -3.91 11.88 1.23
C ALA A 128 -3.84 13.40 1.37
N ALA A 129 -2.85 13.91 2.11
CA ALA A 129 -2.67 15.33 2.31
C ALA A 129 -2.37 16.06 0.99
N ALA A 130 -1.50 15.49 0.17
CA ALA A 130 -1.15 16.05 -1.14
C ALA A 130 -2.36 16.07 -2.09
N ALA A 131 -3.14 15.01 -2.10
CA ALA A 131 -4.35 14.93 -2.91
C ALA A 131 -5.40 15.96 -2.47
N ILE A 132 -5.62 16.11 -1.17
CA ILE A 132 -6.55 17.09 -0.62
C ILE A 132 -6.08 18.51 -0.96
N TYR A 133 -4.79 18.79 -0.79
CA TYR A 133 -4.21 20.08 -1.18
C TYR A 133 -4.47 20.38 -2.66
N TRP A 134 -4.20 19.41 -3.53
CA TRP A 134 -4.43 19.56 -4.96
C TRP A 134 -5.89 19.81 -5.30
N LEU A 135 -6.80 19.04 -4.72
CA LEU A 135 -8.24 19.19 -4.95
C LEU A 135 -8.77 20.54 -4.48
N ARG A 136 -8.24 21.08 -3.37
CA ARG A 136 -8.60 22.41 -2.88
C ARG A 136 -8.02 23.52 -3.75
N ASP A 137 -6.77 23.38 -4.15
CA ASP A 137 -6.08 24.37 -4.98
C ASP A 137 -6.74 24.50 -6.35
N SER A 138 -7.17 23.39 -6.96
CA SER A 138 -7.82 23.39 -8.27
C SER A 138 -9.22 24.00 -8.27
N LYS A 139 -9.85 24.23 -7.10
CA LYS A 139 -11.14 24.91 -6.97
C LYS A 139 -11.01 26.43 -6.84
N ARG A 140 -9.83 26.95 -6.71
CA ARG A 140 -9.54 28.39 -6.68
C ARG A 140 -9.19 28.87 -8.10
#